data_416a90b97d0a85f16df9c9b8275bbe74
#
_entry.id   416a90b97d0a85f16df9c9b8275bbe74
#
_cell.length_a   1.000
_cell.length_b   1.000
_cell.length_c   1.000
_cell.angle_alpha   90.00
_cell.angle_beta   90.00
_cell.angle_gamma   90.00
#
_symmetry.space_group_name_H-M   'P 1'
#
loop_
_entity.id
_entity.type
_entity.pdbx_description
1 polymer ?
#
loop_
_entity_poly.entity_id
_entity_poly.type
_entity_poly.pdbx_seq_one_letter_code
_entity_poly.pdbx_strand_id
1 'polypeptide(L)'
;MTIGSTSSYDEVPYSDRCFFMTHPDHLATLAMVHGVPAPPVERCRVLELGCARGGNLLPMALELPESSFVGVDLSVRQIDEARENAARLGLKNVVLHAMSLTDIDSSFGLFDYIVCHGVYSWVPDVVRERILSICSENLSPNGLAFVSYNTYPGWHERGVVRDLMLYHSRQATSPTDRLAMARGIVDRLAEVLPNPASPYGSNLRTEAELLREVSDTYLYHEFLEEENQPTYVHEFLTRAARFGLEFVAEALTAGLLPGLPAPAQDAIARWAVDSISREQYLDLVCNRAFRQTVLRRAGGLAATGRSPEVIASLSVATVAMPSVPDPVVTDDSTVEFVRPGKGSSATTNRPVVKAALLTLYEARPRALDFESLWAGVVDRLGGPDRP
;
A
#
# COMPACT_ATOMS: atom_id res chain seq x y z
N MET A 1 10.81 22.45 7.09
CA MET A 1 12.06 22.08 7.79
C MET A 1 13.22 22.61 6.95
N THR A 2 14.23 23.19 7.57
CA THR A 2 15.42 23.72 6.89
C THR A 2 16.46 22.61 6.77
N ILE A 3 17.14 22.50 5.63
CA ILE A 3 18.27 21.58 5.42
C ILE A 3 19.29 21.85 6.54
N GLY A 4 19.60 20.84 7.37
CA GLY A 4 20.59 20.92 8.46
C GLY A 4 20.04 20.89 9.89
N SER A 5 18.73 20.84 10.11
CA SER A 5 18.16 20.45 11.42
C SER A 5 18.11 18.92 11.48
N THR A 6 18.67 18.33 12.55
CA THR A 6 18.53 16.89 12.82
C THR A 6 17.04 16.57 12.86
N SER A 7 16.58 15.76 11.92
CA SER A 7 15.18 15.34 11.89
C SER A 7 14.97 14.19 12.88
N SER A 8 13.74 14.00 13.38
CA SER A 8 13.39 12.82 14.19
C SER A 8 13.73 11.51 13.48
N TYR A 9 13.69 11.49 12.14
CA TYR A 9 14.10 10.38 11.28
C TYR A 9 15.60 10.10 11.28
N ASP A 10 16.43 11.09 11.61
CA ASP A 10 17.88 10.89 11.80
C ASP A 10 18.20 10.34 13.19
N GLU A 11 17.41 10.69 14.21
CA GLU A 11 17.58 10.23 15.59
C GLU A 11 17.04 8.81 15.81
N VAL A 12 15.88 8.49 15.19
CA VAL A 12 15.23 7.16 15.24
C VAL A 12 14.99 6.71 13.80
N PRO A 13 15.98 6.08 13.13
CA PRO A 13 15.84 5.68 11.74
C PRO A 13 14.73 4.65 11.54
N TYR A 14 13.91 4.83 10.51
CA TYR A 14 12.89 3.86 10.14
C TYR A 14 13.54 2.56 9.62
N SER A 15 12.93 1.41 9.91
CA SER A 15 13.41 0.14 9.39
C SER A 15 13.18 0.05 7.88
N ASP A 16 14.20 -0.36 7.12
CA ASP A 16 14.07 -0.60 5.69
C ASP A 16 13.05 -1.71 5.42
N ARG A 17 12.13 -1.44 4.51
CA ARG A 17 11.14 -2.41 4.05
C ARG A 17 10.90 -2.25 2.56
N CYS A 18 10.68 -3.37 1.90
CA CYS A 18 10.20 -3.43 0.53
C CYS A 18 8.66 -3.57 0.55
N PHE A 19 7.99 -2.77 -0.24
CA PHE A 19 6.53 -2.72 -0.32
C PHE A 19 6.07 -3.15 -1.71
N PHE A 20 5.66 -4.40 -1.87
CA PHE A 20 5.26 -4.94 -3.19
C PHE A 20 4.15 -4.12 -3.88
N MET A 21 3.27 -3.47 -3.10
CA MET A 21 2.19 -2.66 -3.64
C MET A 21 2.65 -1.36 -4.32
N THR A 22 3.91 -0.95 -4.14
CA THR A 22 4.50 0.22 -4.82
C THR A 22 5.28 -0.16 -6.07
N HIS A 23 5.47 -1.47 -6.31
CA HIS A 23 6.23 -1.97 -7.45
C HIS A 23 5.52 -1.62 -8.77
N PRO A 24 6.23 -1.15 -9.80
CA PRO A 24 5.65 -0.82 -11.11
C PRO A 24 4.75 -1.92 -11.68
N ASP A 25 5.16 -3.18 -11.57
CA ASP A 25 4.36 -4.32 -12.05
C ASP A 25 3.01 -4.44 -11.34
N HIS A 26 2.98 -4.25 -10.02
CA HIS A 26 1.72 -4.25 -9.26
C HIS A 26 0.81 -3.08 -9.67
N LEU A 27 1.37 -1.87 -9.82
CA LEU A 27 0.62 -0.68 -10.20
C LEU A 27 0.07 -0.80 -11.62
N ALA A 28 0.89 -1.30 -12.57
CA ALA A 28 0.48 -1.55 -13.95
C ALA A 28 -0.64 -2.59 -14.02
N THR A 29 -0.46 -3.74 -13.36
CA THR A 29 -1.46 -4.81 -13.30
C THR A 29 -2.77 -4.30 -12.74
N LEU A 30 -2.71 -3.54 -11.63
CA LEU A 30 -3.90 -2.95 -11.02
C LEU A 30 -4.64 -2.00 -11.98
N ALA A 31 -3.91 -1.10 -12.65
CA ALA A 31 -4.48 -0.17 -13.62
C ALA A 31 -5.13 -0.91 -14.78
N MET A 32 -4.44 -1.91 -15.34
CA MET A 32 -4.96 -2.74 -16.45
C MET A 32 -6.24 -3.48 -16.05
N VAL A 33 -6.30 -4.07 -14.85
CA VAL A 33 -7.51 -4.72 -14.32
C VAL A 33 -8.68 -3.73 -14.19
N HIS A 34 -8.38 -2.45 -13.96
CA HIS A 34 -9.39 -1.39 -13.94
C HIS A 34 -9.64 -0.75 -15.33
N GLY A 35 -9.08 -1.33 -16.40
CA GLY A 35 -9.25 -0.85 -17.78
C GLY A 35 -8.50 0.44 -18.08
N VAL A 36 -7.48 0.76 -17.29
CA VAL A 36 -6.62 1.94 -17.46
C VAL A 36 -5.29 1.48 -18.07
N PRO A 37 -4.86 2.05 -19.21
CA PRO A 37 -3.54 1.76 -19.77
C PRO A 37 -2.45 2.17 -18.79
N ALA A 38 -1.40 1.33 -18.70
CA ALA A 38 -0.23 1.58 -17.88
C ALA A 38 1.05 1.61 -18.72
N PRO A 39 2.10 2.33 -18.29
CA PRO A 39 3.41 2.29 -18.94
C PRO A 39 4.03 0.89 -18.86
N PRO A 40 4.91 0.52 -19.84
CA PRO A 40 5.69 -0.70 -19.76
C PRO A 40 6.54 -0.75 -18.49
N VAL A 41 6.61 -1.92 -17.84
CA VAL A 41 7.32 -2.09 -16.57
C VAL A 41 8.82 -2.30 -16.79
N GLU A 42 9.18 -3.03 -17.84
CA GLU A 42 10.58 -3.44 -18.14
C GLU A 42 11.50 -2.25 -18.44
N ARG A 43 10.93 -1.14 -18.93
CA ARG A 43 11.65 0.09 -19.30
C ARG A 43 10.87 1.30 -18.88
N CYS A 44 10.80 1.53 -17.57
CA CYS A 44 10.08 2.65 -17.00
C CYS A 44 11.01 3.60 -16.24
N ARG A 45 10.47 4.77 -15.93
CA ARG A 45 11.09 5.74 -15.02
C ARG A 45 10.27 5.84 -13.75
N VAL A 46 10.93 5.64 -12.61
CA VAL A 46 10.30 5.64 -11.29
C VAL A 46 10.86 6.78 -10.45
N LEU A 47 9.99 7.54 -9.79
CA LEU A 47 10.34 8.54 -8.77
C LEU A 47 9.77 8.11 -7.42
N GLU A 48 10.61 8.00 -6.41
CA GLU A 48 10.16 7.80 -5.03
C GLU A 48 10.39 9.07 -4.19
N LEU A 49 9.30 9.59 -3.63
CA LEU A 49 9.24 10.76 -2.76
C LEU A 49 9.31 10.31 -1.30
N GLY A 50 10.39 10.70 -0.59
CA GLY A 50 10.67 10.20 0.75
C GLY A 50 11.26 8.77 0.72
N CYS A 51 12.32 8.57 -0.09
CA CYS A 51 12.89 7.24 -0.32
C CYS A 51 13.76 6.74 0.84
N ALA A 52 14.00 7.54 1.87
CA ALA A 52 14.84 7.21 3.02
C ALA A 52 16.19 6.60 2.58
N ARG A 53 16.57 5.45 3.17
CA ARG A 53 17.81 4.72 2.83
C ARG A 53 17.67 3.82 1.59
N GLY A 54 16.61 3.97 0.81
CA GLY A 54 16.37 3.23 -0.41
C GLY A 54 15.81 1.83 -0.21
N GLY A 55 15.33 1.49 0.99
CA GLY A 55 14.84 0.13 1.30
C GLY A 55 13.71 -0.37 0.42
N ASN A 56 12.94 0.54 -0.19
CA ASN A 56 11.92 0.21 -1.17
C ASN A 56 12.40 0.40 -2.61
N LEU A 57 13.15 1.47 -2.89
CA LEU A 57 13.60 1.82 -4.24
C LEU A 57 14.66 0.87 -4.80
N LEU A 58 15.67 0.52 -3.99
CA LEU A 58 16.82 -0.26 -4.48
C LEU A 58 16.46 -1.70 -4.89
N PRO A 59 15.58 -2.43 -4.17
CA PRO A 59 15.08 -3.72 -4.64
C PRO A 59 14.39 -3.65 -6.01
N MET A 60 13.54 -2.63 -6.23
CA MET A 60 12.88 -2.43 -7.54
C MET A 60 13.92 -2.15 -8.64
N ALA A 61 14.95 -1.35 -8.34
CA ALA A 61 16.01 -1.06 -9.29
C ALA A 61 16.87 -2.28 -9.65
N LEU A 62 17.03 -3.22 -8.72
CA LEU A 62 17.72 -4.48 -8.93
C LEU A 62 16.90 -5.42 -9.83
N GLU A 63 15.59 -5.49 -9.62
CA GLU A 63 14.68 -6.35 -10.39
C GLU A 63 14.42 -5.82 -11.81
N LEU A 64 14.49 -4.50 -12.02
CA LEU A 64 14.21 -3.83 -13.29
C LEU A 64 15.45 -3.08 -13.81
N PRO A 65 16.50 -3.81 -14.27
CA PRO A 65 17.79 -3.21 -14.63
C PRO A 65 17.74 -2.29 -15.86
N GLU A 66 16.74 -2.45 -16.74
CA GLU A 66 16.54 -1.59 -17.92
C GLU A 66 15.71 -0.33 -17.63
N SER A 67 15.17 -0.22 -16.41
CA SER A 67 14.40 0.92 -15.91
C SER A 67 15.30 1.88 -15.14
N SER A 68 14.87 3.13 -14.95
CA SER A 68 15.62 4.16 -14.22
C SER A 68 14.86 4.63 -12.99
N PHE A 69 15.58 4.81 -11.89
CA PHE A 69 15.03 5.11 -10.59
C PHE A 69 15.60 6.40 -10.04
N VAL A 70 14.74 7.27 -9.53
CA VAL A 70 15.12 8.49 -8.83
C VAL A 70 14.51 8.46 -7.44
N GLY A 71 15.34 8.63 -6.41
CA GLY A 71 14.90 8.76 -5.04
C GLY A 71 15.19 10.15 -4.49
N VAL A 72 14.25 10.72 -3.77
CA VAL A 72 14.40 12.02 -3.10
C VAL A 72 14.04 11.89 -1.65
N ASP A 73 14.90 12.39 -0.77
CA ASP A 73 14.65 12.49 0.67
C ASP A 73 15.29 13.76 1.23
N LEU A 74 14.73 14.29 2.31
CA LEU A 74 15.25 15.47 2.98
C LEU A 74 16.54 15.17 3.79
N SER A 75 16.65 13.94 4.31
CA SER A 75 17.77 13.52 5.15
C SER A 75 19.02 13.23 4.32
N VAL A 76 20.02 14.09 4.46
CA VAL A 76 21.35 13.90 3.84
C VAL A 76 21.95 12.56 4.27
N ARG A 77 21.86 12.23 5.58
CA ARG A 77 22.39 10.98 6.14
C ARG A 77 21.76 9.76 5.49
N GLN A 78 20.43 9.71 5.38
CA GLN A 78 19.74 8.57 4.79
C GLN A 78 20.05 8.41 3.31
N ILE A 79 20.17 9.51 2.57
CA ILE A 79 20.58 9.49 1.15
C ILE A 79 22.02 9.01 0.98
N ASP A 80 22.93 9.38 1.85
CA ASP A 80 24.32 8.89 1.78
C ASP A 80 24.37 7.37 2.07
N GLU A 81 23.66 6.89 3.08
CA GLU A 81 23.50 5.45 3.33
C GLU A 81 22.85 4.72 2.11
N ALA A 82 21.85 5.33 1.46
CA ALA A 82 21.22 4.78 0.24
C ALA A 82 22.21 4.69 -0.94
N ARG A 83 23.05 5.70 -1.12
CA ARG A 83 24.11 5.71 -2.14
C ARG A 83 25.17 4.62 -1.90
N GLU A 84 25.57 4.42 -0.65
CA GLU A 84 26.46 3.33 -0.28
C GLU A 84 25.83 1.95 -0.57
N ASN A 85 24.54 1.76 -0.22
CA ASN A 85 23.83 0.53 -0.49
C ASN A 85 23.69 0.28 -2.01
N ALA A 86 23.34 1.29 -2.79
CA ALA A 86 23.28 1.21 -4.25
C ALA A 86 24.64 0.81 -4.86
N ALA A 87 25.73 1.40 -4.38
CA ALA A 87 27.10 1.08 -4.81
C ALA A 87 27.48 -0.38 -4.47
N ARG A 88 27.15 -0.83 -3.24
CA ARG A 88 27.39 -2.23 -2.82
C ARG A 88 26.63 -3.25 -3.64
N LEU A 89 25.41 -2.91 -4.08
CA LEU A 89 24.59 -3.73 -4.98
C LEU A 89 25.00 -3.61 -6.45
N GLY A 90 25.92 -2.71 -6.79
CA GLY A 90 26.39 -2.49 -8.16
C GLY A 90 25.38 -1.82 -9.07
N LEU A 91 24.35 -1.17 -8.52
CA LEU A 91 23.28 -0.52 -9.29
C LEU A 91 23.82 0.68 -10.07
N LYS A 92 23.43 0.79 -11.34
CA LYS A 92 23.81 1.90 -12.24
C LYS A 92 22.59 2.73 -12.70
N ASN A 93 21.41 2.26 -12.39
CA ASN A 93 20.13 2.82 -12.83
C ASN A 93 19.40 3.61 -11.74
N VAL A 94 20.12 4.04 -10.69
CA VAL A 94 19.57 4.78 -9.54
C VAL A 94 20.27 6.13 -9.39
N VAL A 95 19.47 7.19 -9.19
CA VAL A 95 19.94 8.54 -8.83
C VAL A 95 19.27 8.96 -7.53
N LEU A 96 20.03 9.46 -6.56
CA LEU A 96 19.57 9.79 -5.21
C LEU A 96 19.87 11.24 -4.86
N HIS A 97 18.85 12.01 -4.45
CA HIS A 97 18.94 13.42 -4.14
C HIS A 97 18.59 13.69 -2.68
N ALA A 98 19.50 14.35 -1.95
CA ALA A 98 19.22 14.89 -0.62
C ALA A 98 18.66 16.31 -0.78
N MET A 99 17.34 16.47 -0.82
CA MET A 99 16.68 17.75 -1.05
C MET A 99 15.23 17.74 -0.56
N SER A 100 14.65 18.94 -0.41
CA SER A 100 13.22 19.06 -0.10
C SER A 100 12.35 18.65 -1.30
N LEU A 101 11.21 18.01 -1.02
CA LEU A 101 10.19 17.75 -2.05
C LEU A 101 9.67 19.05 -2.67
N THR A 102 9.74 20.17 -1.96
CA THR A 102 9.35 21.50 -2.47
C THR A 102 10.25 22.00 -3.60
N ASP A 103 11.46 21.47 -3.73
CA ASP A 103 12.45 21.89 -4.72
C ASP A 103 12.43 21.03 -6.01
N ILE A 104 11.59 19.98 -6.04
CA ILE A 104 11.37 19.18 -7.26
C ILE A 104 10.54 20.03 -8.23
N ASP A 105 10.99 20.16 -9.46
CA ASP A 105 10.30 20.87 -10.52
C ASP A 105 10.25 20.09 -11.85
N SER A 106 9.79 20.71 -12.92
CA SER A 106 9.68 20.10 -14.23
C SER A 106 11.02 19.66 -14.84
N SER A 107 12.16 20.16 -14.36
CA SER A 107 13.50 19.75 -14.82
C SER A 107 13.84 18.31 -14.49
N PHE A 108 13.15 17.71 -13.49
CA PHE A 108 13.24 16.28 -13.20
C PHE A 108 12.69 15.40 -14.34
N GLY A 109 11.92 16.00 -15.26
CA GLY A 109 11.31 15.33 -16.39
C GLY A 109 10.07 14.51 -16.01
N LEU A 110 9.67 13.58 -16.89
CA LEU A 110 8.47 12.77 -16.71
C LEU A 110 8.84 11.37 -16.18
N PHE A 111 7.97 10.85 -15.32
CA PHE A 111 8.07 9.52 -14.72
C PHE A 111 6.83 8.69 -15.05
N ASP A 112 7.04 7.41 -15.26
CA ASP A 112 5.97 6.45 -15.51
C ASP A 112 5.27 6.03 -14.22
N TYR A 113 6.05 5.99 -13.13
CA TYR A 113 5.55 5.68 -11.80
C TYR A 113 6.11 6.68 -10.79
N ILE A 114 5.23 7.28 -10.00
CA ILE A 114 5.62 8.13 -8.86
C ILE A 114 5.10 7.48 -7.59
N VAL A 115 5.98 7.21 -6.64
CA VAL A 115 5.67 6.57 -5.35
C VAL A 115 5.88 7.56 -4.22
N CYS A 116 4.84 7.75 -3.41
CA CYS A 116 4.88 8.52 -2.16
C CYS A 116 4.30 7.64 -1.04
N HIS A 117 5.15 6.83 -0.41
CA HIS A 117 4.72 5.90 0.64
C HIS A 117 5.19 6.36 2.02
N GLY A 118 4.25 6.48 2.97
CA GLY A 118 4.55 6.85 4.35
C GLY A 118 4.99 8.31 4.55
N VAL A 119 4.62 9.23 3.64
CA VAL A 119 5.03 10.65 3.71
C VAL A 119 3.85 11.61 3.85
N TYR A 120 2.81 11.43 3.05
CA TYR A 120 1.75 12.45 2.85
C TYR A 120 1.08 12.93 4.14
N SER A 121 0.83 12.07 5.11
CA SER A 121 0.21 12.44 6.39
C SER A 121 1.19 13.06 7.40
N TRP A 122 2.49 12.97 7.14
CA TRP A 122 3.55 13.34 8.07
C TRP A 122 4.25 14.65 7.71
N VAL A 123 3.69 15.37 6.75
CA VAL A 123 4.26 16.62 6.25
C VAL A 123 3.23 17.75 6.29
N PRO A 124 3.69 19.03 6.40
CA PRO A 124 2.79 20.20 6.37
C PRO A 124 2.00 20.32 5.07
N ASP A 125 0.88 21.05 5.10
CA ASP A 125 -0.03 21.25 3.96
C ASP A 125 0.69 21.69 2.68
N VAL A 126 1.65 22.60 2.78
CA VAL A 126 2.43 23.09 1.63
C VAL A 126 3.21 21.97 0.93
N VAL A 127 3.72 21.01 1.69
CA VAL A 127 4.43 19.84 1.13
C VAL A 127 3.44 18.84 0.56
N ARG A 128 2.28 18.64 1.19
CA ARG A 128 1.20 17.79 0.66
C ARG A 128 0.68 18.28 -0.68
N GLU A 129 0.48 19.59 -0.83
CA GLU A 129 0.11 20.20 -2.10
C GLU A 129 1.21 20.03 -3.15
N ARG A 130 2.49 20.17 -2.73
CA ARG A 130 3.61 19.95 -3.65
C ARG A 130 3.70 18.49 -4.11
N ILE A 131 3.45 17.51 -3.25
CA ILE A 131 3.38 16.09 -3.64
C ILE A 131 2.35 15.89 -4.75
N LEU A 132 1.14 16.42 -4.61
CA LEU A 132 0.10 16.31 -5.64
C LEU A 132 0.46 17.06 -6.92
N SER A 133 1.11 18.22 -6.80
CA SER A 133 1.62 18.98 -7.94
C SER A 133 2.70 18.18 -8.70
N ILE A 134 3.66 17.55 -8.00
CA ILE A 134 4.66 16.66 -8.59
C ILE A 134 3.99 15.50 -9.33
N CYS A 135 3.00 14.85 -8.70
CA CYS A 135 2.21 13.80 -9.36
C CYS A 135 1.50 14.29 -10.62
N SER A 136 1.11 15.56 -10.69
CA SER A 136 0.52 16.15 -11.90
C SER A 136 1.55 16.55 -12.95
N GLU A 137 2.59 17.28 -12.54
CA GLU A 137 3.56 17.89 -13.43
C GLU A 137 4.57 16.89 -14.01
N ASN A 138 5.00 15.93 -13.19
CA ASN A 138 6.06 14.99 -13.51
C ASN A 138 5.56 13.59 -13.89
N LEU A 139 4.27 13.34 -13.98
CA LEU A 139 3.74 12.07 -14.48
C LEU A 139 3.75 12.03 -16.01
N SER A 140 4.16 10.92 -16.63
CA SER A 140 3.99 10.67 -18.06
C SER A 140 2.49 10.57 -18.43
N PRO A 141 2.09 10.66 -19.70
CA PRO A 141 0.67 10.69 -20.08
C PRO A 141 -0.17 9.53 -19.56
N ASN A 142 0.41 8.31 -19.51
CA ASN A 142 -0.24 7.11 -18.94
C ASN A 142 0.34 6.72 -17.59
N GLY A 143 1.13 7.60 -16.96
CA GLY A 143 1.80 7.34 -15.72
C GLY A 143 0.84 7.17 -14.55
N LEU A 144 1.32 6.48 -13.52
CA LEU A 144 0.58 6.18 -12.30
C LEU A 144 1.30 6.75 -11.08
N ALA A 145 0.56 7.39 -10.19
CA ALA A 145 1.07 7.85 -8.91
C ALA A 145 0.45 7.05 -7.77
N PHE A 146 1.29 6.53 -6.89
CA PHE A 146 0.89 5.87 -5.65
C PHE A 146 1.10 6.84 -4.49
N VAL A 147 0.05 7.11 -3.70
CA VAL A 147 0.14 7.94 -2.49
C VAL A 147 -0.51 7.20 -1.34
N SER A 148 0.24 6.98 -0.26
CA SER A 148 -0.32 6.42 0.96
C SER A 148 -0.51 7.51 2.03
N TYR A 149 -1.57 7.36 2.81
CA TYR A 149 -1.93 8.32 3.86
C TYR A 149 -2.80 7.69 4.94
N ASN A 150 -2.73 8.28 6.13
CA ASN A 150 -3.61 7.96 7.23
C ASN A 150 -5.01 8.50 6.94
N THR A 151 -6.04 7.70 7.23
CA THR A 151 -7.41 8.05 6.88
C THR A 151 -8.41 7.90 8.03
N TYR A 152 -9.46 8.68 7.98
CA TYR A 152 -10.64 8.53 8.82
C TYR A 152 -11.62 7.51 8.18
N PRO A 153 -12.42 6.79 9.02
CA PRO A 153 -12.65 7.02 10.45
C PRO A 153 -11.63 6.39 11.40
N GLY A 154 -10.84 5.39 10.98
CA GLY A 154 -9.99 4.61 11.86
C GLY A 154 -8.99 5.45 12.68
N TRP A 155 -8.51 6.56 12.12
CA TRP A 155 -7.63 7.48 12.86
C TRP A 155 -8.31 8.30 13.95
N HIS A 156 -9.65 8.33 14.05
CA HIS A 156 -10.31 8.92 15.23
C HIS A 156 -10.01 8.10 16.49
N GLU A 157 -10.02 6.79 16.39
CA GLU A 157 -9.71 5.90 17.52
C GLU A 157 -8.21 5.94 17.88
N ARG A 158 -7.34 5.85 16.88
CA ARG A 158 -5.88 5.96 17.08
C ARG A 158 -5.45 7.34 17.56
N GLY A 159 -6.13 8.39 17.11
CA GLY A 159 -5.88 9.77 17.51
C GLY A 159 -5.98 9.96 19.03
N VAL A 160 -6.94 9.32 19.69
CA VAL A 160 -7.08 9.37 21.16
C VAL A 160 -5.82 8.85 21.86
N VAL A 161 -5.30 7.74 21.39
CA VAL A 161 -4.07 7.12 21.97
C VAL A 161 -2.84 7.97 21.67
N ARG A 162 -2.75 8.51 20.46
CA ARG A 162 -1.69 9.43 20.06
C ARG A 162 -1.67 10.69 20.96
N ASP A 163 -2.81 11.33 21.15
CA ASP A 163 -2.91 12.54 21.97
C ASP A 163 -2.51 12.26 23.41
N LEU A 164 -2.92 11.11 23.96
CA LEU A 164 -2.51 10.65 25.28
C LEU A 164 -0.99 10.51 25.39
N MET A 165 -0.37 9.83 24.43
CA MET A 165 1.07 9.61 24.39
C MET A 165 1.85 10.92 24.25
N LEU A 166 1.46 11.79 23.34
CA LEU A 166 2.06 13.10 23.14
C LEU A 166 1.95 13.97 24.39
N TYR A 167 0.77 14.02 25.01
CA TYR A 167 0.54 14.79 26.24
C TYR A 167 1.40 14.28 27.39
N HIS A 168 1.45 12.96 27.58
CA HIS A 168 2.19 12.37 28.70
C HIS A 168 3.72 12.50 28.54
N SER A 169 4.23 12.36 27.31
CA SER A 169 5.65 12.42 27.00
C SER A 169 6.19 13.83 26.68
N ARG A 170 5.35 14.87 26.77
CA ARG A 170 5.71 16.25 26.38
C ARG A 170 6.92 16.87 27.08
N GLN A 171 7.27 16.36 28.28
CA GLN A 171 8.40 16.85 29.08
C GLN A 171 9.66 15.97 28.90
N ALA A 172 9.59 14.93 28.11
CA ALA A 172 10.76 14.08 27.84
C ALA A 172 11.83 14.90 27.09
N THR A 173 13.08 14.72 27.50
CA THR A 173 14.23 15.45 26.94
C THR A 173 15.03 14.63 25.94
N SER A 174 14.73 13.33 25.82
CA SER A 174 15.35 12.44 24.82
C SER A 174 14.30 11.61 24.11
N PRO A 175 14.56 11.15 22.85
CA PRO A 175 13.68 10.22 22.15
C PRO A 175 13.42 8.92 22.91
N THR A 176 14.42 8.40 23.59
CA THR A 176 14.32 7.16 24.41
C THR A 176 13.38 7.35 25.60
N ASP A 177 13.51 8.47 26.34
CA ASP A 177 12.60 8.77 27.45
C ASP A 177 11.19 9.00 26.95
N ARG A 178 11.04 9.74 25.84
CA ARG A 178 9.75 10.01 25.21
C ARG A 178 9.03 8.70 24.84
N LEU A 179 9.75 7.77 24.24
CA LEU A 179 9.23 6.46 23.86
C LEU A 179 8.82 5.63 25.10
N ALA A 180 9.69 5.57 26.12
CA ALA A 180 9.40 4.84 27.35
C ALA A 180 8.17 5.38 28.08
N MET A 181 8.03 6.70 28.18
CA MET A 181 6.85 7.34 28.75
C MET A 181 5.59 7.06 27.94
N ALA A 182 5.66 7.18 26.61
CA ALA A 182 4.53 6.95 25.72
C ALA A 182 4.03 5.50 25.76
N ARG A 183 4.94 4.53 25.74
CA ARG A 183 4.57 3.10 25.77
C ARG A 183 3.84 2.73 27.07
N GLY A 184 4.30 3.21 28.21
CA GLY A 184 3.75 2.84 29.51
C GLY A 184 2.42 3.50 29.86
N ILE A 185 2.06 4.64 29.24
CA ILE A 185 0.87 5.39 29.66
C ILE A 185 -0.44 4.76 29.23
N VAL A 186 -0.47 4.12 28.07
CA VAL A 186 -1.69 3.48 27.54
C VAL A 186 -2.11 2.31 28.41
N ASP A 187 -1.15 1.46 28.81
CA ASP A 187 -1.40 0.36 29.74
C ASP A 187 -1.92 0.88 31.10
N ARG A 188 -1.23 1.85 31.68
CA ARG A 188 -1.62 2.42 32.98
C ARG A 188 -3.01 3.05 32.95
N LEU A 189 -3.36 3.76 31.86
CA LEU A 189 -4.69 4.34 31.75
C LEU A 189 -5.76 3.24 31.64
N ALA A 190 -5.50 2.20 30.86
CA ALA A 190 -6.41 1.07 30.71
C ALA A 190 -6.72 0.37 32.05
N GLU A 191 -5.73 0.32 32.97
CA GLU A 191 -5.87 -0.30 34.32
C GLU A 191 -6.73 0.56 35.29
N VAL A 192 -6.67 1.89 35.18
CA VAL A 192 -7.33 2.80 36.14
C VAL A 192 -8.67 3.33 35.65
N LEU A 193 -9.15 2.92 34.49
CA LEU A 193 -10.43 3.38 33.96
C LEU A 193 -11.59 2.99 34.88
N PRO A 194 -12.50 3.94 35.24
CA PRO A 194 -13.65 3.66 36.08
C PRO A 194 -14.66 2.71 35.43
N ASN A 195 -14.71 2.66 34.10
CA ASN A 195 -15.54 1.75 33.32
C ASN A 195 -14.74 1.12 32.16
N PRO A 196 -13.98 0.03 32.43
CA PRO A 196 -13.19 -0.63 31.40
C PRO A 196 -14.01 -1.25 30.27
N ALA A 197 -15.30 -1.53 30.50
CA ALA A 197 -16.20 -2.12 29.49
C ALA A 197 -16.87 -1.06 28.59
N SER A 198 -16.62 0.24 28.84
CA SER A 198 -17.09 1.30 27.95
C SER A 198 -16.47 1.19 26.55
N PRO A 199 -17.08 1.77 25.50
CA PRO A 199 -16.44 1.84 24.17
C PRO A 199 -15.03 2.43 24.22
N TYR A 200 -14.81 3.48 25.00
CA TYR A 200 -13.50 4.08 25.23
C TYR A 200 -12.51 3.11 25.89
N GLY A 201 -12.93 2.41 26.94
CA GLY A 201 -12.07 1.42 27.62
C GLY A 201 -11.75 0.21 26.73
N SER A 202 -12.69 -0.20 25.89
CA SER A 202 -12.45 -1.27 24.90
C SER A 202 -11.43 -0.86 23.85
N ASN A 203 -11.56 0.36 23.30
CA ASN A 203 -10.61 0.91 22.34
C ASN A 203 -9.20 0.99 22.94
N LEU A 204 -9.05 1.57 24.14
CA LEU A 204 -7.74 1.67 24.78
C LEU A 204 -7.06 0.33 25.01
N ARG A 205 -7.82 -0.72 25.40
CA ARG A 205 -7.25 -2.06 25.57
C ARG A 205 -6.79 -2.66 24.24
N THR A 206 -7.60 -2.54 23.20
CA THR A 206 -7.25 -3.03 21.87
C THR A 206 -5.98 -2.37 21.37
N GLU A 207 -5.88 -1.04 21.49
CA GLU A 207 -4.67 -0.31 21.09
C GLU A 207 -3.47 -0.64 21.98
N ALA A 208 -3.65 -0.83 23.31
CA ALA A 208 -2.58 -1.27 24.20
C ALA A 208 -2.01 -2.64 23.80
N GLU A 209 -2.87 -3.58 23.43
CA GLU A 209 -2.45 -4.91 22.93
C GLU A 209 -1.62 -4.78 21.63
N LEU A 210 -2.08 -4.00 20.67
CA LEU A 210 -1.34 -3.73 19.43
C LEU A 210 0.02 -3.08 19.69
N LEU A 211 0.06 -2.10 20.59
CA LEU A 211 1.29 -1.37 20.93
C LEU A 211 2.36 -2.23 21.62
N ARG A 212 1.98 -3.32 22.27
CA ARG A 212 2.95 -4.26 22.85
C ARG A 212 3.71 -5.07 21.80
N GLU A 213 3.11 -5.28 20.63
CA GLU A 213 3.67 -6.09 19.55
C GLU A 213 4.50 -5.28 18.55
N VAL A 214 4.34 -3.95 18.51
CA VAL A 214 5.05 -3.11 17.55
C VAL A 214 6.44 -2.70 18.04
N SER A 215 7.36 -2.48 17.09
CA SER A 215 8.71 -2.00 17.39
C SER A 215 8.69 -0.57 17.92
N ASP A 216 9.74 -0.21 18.64
CA ASP A 216 9.95 1.15 19.15
C ASP A 216 9.99 2.18 18.02
N THR A 217 10.62 1.86 16.92
CA THR A 217 10.68 2.71 15.73
C THR A 217 9.28 2.97 15.15
N TYR A 218 8.45 1.92 15.02
CA TYR A 218 7.07 2.07 14.55
C TYR A 218 6.26 2.96 15.49
N LEU A 219 6.34 2.69 16.82
CA LEU A 219 5.62 3.48 17.81
C LEU A 219 6.03 4.96 17.76
N TYR A 220 7.33 5.23 17.65
CA TYR A 220 7.83 6.59 17.60
C TYR A 220 7.28 7.36 16.41
N HIS A 221 7.43 6.82 15.20
CA HIS A 221 7.00 7.51 13.99
C HIS A 221 5.48 7.53 13.78
N GLU A 222 4.76 6.52 14.26
CA GLU A 222 3.31 6.48 14.09
C GLU A 222 2.57 7.34 15.13
N PHE A 223 3.11 7.48 16.34
CA PHE A 223 2.39 8.12 17.44
C PHE A 223 3.07 9.35 18.04
N LEU A 224 4.38 9.53 17.84
CA LEU A 224 5.12 10.61 18.51
C LEU A 224 5.65 11.69 17.57
N GLU A 225 5.50 11.56 16.25
CA GLU A 225 5.82 12.65 15.33
C GLU A 225 4.90 13.86 15.57
N GLU A 226 5.42 15.07 15.36
CA GLU A 226 4.64 16.30 15.57
C GLU A 226 3.49 16.40 14.57
N GLU A 227 3.79 16.17 13.29
CA GLU A 227 2.81 16.19 12.23
C GLU A 227 2.17 14.80 12.08
N ASN A 228 0.87 14.76 12.08
CA ASN A 228 0.05 13.66 11.58
C ASN A 228 -1.31 14.22 11.18
N GLN A 229 -1.61 14.18 9.91
CA GLN A 229 -2.83 14.76 9.36
C GLN A 229 -3.59 13.72 8.55
N PRO A 230 -4.38 12.86 9.21
CA PRO A 230 -5.30 11.96 8.53
C PRO A 230 -6.35 12.75 7.76
N THR A 231 -6.84 12.19 6.65
CA THR A 231 -7.86 12.84 5.82
C THR A 231 -8.88 11.79 5.36
N TYR A 232 -10.13 12.20 5.15
CA TYR A 232 -11.10 11.34 4.47
C TYR A 232 -10.73 11.13 3.00
N VAL A 233 -11.08 9.97 2.43
CA VAL A 233 -10.75 9.68 1.03
C VAL A 233 -11.42 10.68 0.07
N HIS A 234 -12.64 11.11 0.34
CA HIS A 234 -13.32 12.11 -0.51
C HIS A 234 -12.61 13.47 -0.47
N GLU A 235 -12.03 13.88 0.66
CA GLU A 235 -11.26 15.13 0.80
C GLU A 235 -9.94 15.02 0.04
N PHE A 236 -9.21 13.87 0.21
CA PHE A 236 -7.98 13.60 -0.52
C PHE A 236 -8.20 13.64 -2.03
N LEU A 237 -9.21 12.92 -2.54
CA LEU A 237 -9.52 12.88 -3.97
C LEU A 237 -10.01 14.23 -4.51
N THR A 238 -10.77 14.98 -3.71
CA THR A 238 -11.14 16.37 -4.06
C THR A 238 -9.92 17.27 -4.18
N ARG A 239 -8.95 17.12 -3.26
CA ARG A 239 -7.67 17.85 -3.32
C ARG A 239 -6.86 17.42 -4.55
N ALA A 240 -6.72 16.12 -4.81
CA ALA A 240 -6.02 15.59 -5.98
C ALA A 240 -6.63 16.09 -7.30
N ALA A 241 -7.96 16.17 -7.39
CA ALA A 241 -8.66 16.68 -8.57
C ALA A 241 -8.33 18.15 -8.90
N ARG A 242 -7.99 18.98 -7.92
CA ARG A 242 -7.54 20.37 -8.13
C ARG A 242 -6.21 20.43 -8.90
N PHE A 243 -5.41 19.39 -8.80
CA PHE A 243 -4.16 19.22 -9.56
C PHE A 243 -4.34 18.42 -10.85
N GLY A 244 -5.59 18.17 -11.27
CA GLY A 244 -5.85 17.40 -12.49
C GLY A 244 -5.52 15.93 -12.37
N LEU A 245 -5.62 15.35 -11.16
CA LEU A 245 -5.44 13.94 -10.91
C LEU A 245 -6.79 13.26 -10.66
N GLU A 246 -6.94 12.02 -11.10
CA GLU A 246 -8.13 11.21 -10.88
C GLU A 246 -7.79 9.85 -10.26
N PHE A 247 -8.74 9.31 -9.52
CA PHE A 247 -8.64 8.01 -8.84
C PHE A 247 -8.68 6.86 -9.83
N VAL A 248 -7.77 5.92 -9.68
CA VAL A 248 -7.75 4.66 -10.43
C VAL A 248 -8.26 3.52 -9.56
N ALA A 249 -7.58 3.28 -8.45
CA ALA A 249 -7.88 2.19 -7.55
C ALA A 249 -7.18 2.37 -6.20
N GLU A 250 -7.54 1.54 -5.24
CA GLU A 250 -6.77 1.29 -4.02
C GLU A 250 -5.77 0.16 -4.26
N ALA A 251 -4.49 0.36 -3.95
CA ALA A 251 -3.43 -0.59 -4.26
C ALA A 251 -3.58 -1.93 -3.52
N LEU A 252 -4.13 -1.93 -2.31
CA LEU A 252 -4.46 -3.12 -1.56
C LEU A 252 -5.98 -3.28 -1.40
N THR A 253 -6.62 -3.86 -2.41
CA THR A 253 -8.05 -4.21 -2.36
C THR A 253 -8.31 -5.62 -1.80
N ALA A 254 -7.26 -6.47 -1.75
CA ALA A 254 -7.38 -7.83 -1.30
C ALA A 254 -7.79 -7.90 0.18
N GLY A 255 -8.98 -8.41 0.44
CA GLY A 255 -9.52 -8.65 1.78
C GLY A 255 -10.62 -7.68 2.24
N LEU A 256 -10.82 -6.54 1.56
CA LEU A 256 -11.87 -5.61 1.97
C LEU A 256 -13.24 -5.92 1.34
N LEU A 257 -13.30 -6.06 0.00
CA LEU A 257 -14.57 -6.33 -0.68
C LEU A 257 -15.04 -7.79 -0.57
N PRO A 258 -14.18 -8.80 -0.78
CA PRO A 258 -14.60 -10.20 -0.65
C PRO A 258 -14.97 -10.59 0.79
N GLY A 259 -14.48 -9.85 1.80
CA GLY A 259 -14.79 -10.12 3.20
C GLY A 259 -16.03 -9.40 3.74
N LEU A 260 -16.61 -8.45 2.99
CA LEU A 260 -17.82 -7.76 3.44
C LEU A 260 -19.06 -8.67 3.30
N PRO A 261 -19.90 -8.75 4.34
CA PRO A 261 -21.19 -9.44 4.23
C PRO A 261 -22.05 -8.82 3.11
N ALA A 262 -22.83 -9.67 2.42
CA ALA A 262 -23.70 -9.21 1.32
C ALA A 262 -24.59 -8.01 1.69
N PRO A 263 -25.23 -7.96 2.90
CA PRO A 263 -26.01 -6.79 3.29
C PRO A 263 -25.23 -5.48 3.31
N ALA A 264 -23.94 -5.51 3.67
CA ALA A 264 -23.08 -4.33 3.67
C ALA A 264 -22.72 -3.90 2.24
N GLN A 265 -22.41 -4.86 1.36
CA GLN A 265 -22.17 -4.60 -0.05
C GLN A 265 -23.40 -3.96 -0.73
N ASP A 266 -24.59 -4.51 -0.48
CA ASP A 266 -25.87 -4.00 -0.99
C ASP A 266 -26.19 -2.60 -0.45
N ALA A 267 -25.88 -2.34 0.81
CA ALA A 267 -26.06 -1.01 1.43
C ALA A 267 -25.16 0.03 0.76
N ILE A 268 -23.86 -0.29 0.61
CA ILE A 268 -22.89 0.62 -0.05
C ILE A 268 -23.34 0.88 -1.49
N ALA A 269 -23.76 -0.15 -2.24
CA ALA A 269 -24.23 0.00 -3.63
C ALA A 269 -25.46 0.93 -3.73
N ARG A 270 -26.32 0.95 -2.72
CA ARG A 270 -27.50 1.83 -2.67
C ARG A 270 -27.16 3.29 -2.25
N TRP A 271 -26.17 3.46 -1.38
CA TRP A 271 -25.84 4.78 -0.85
C TRP A 271 -24.86 5.56 -1.74
N ALA A 272 -23.99 4.84 -2.42
CA ALA A 272 -22.99 5.45 -3.29
C ALA A 272 -23.63 6.03 -4.56
N VAL A 273 -23.38 7.29 -4.81
CA VAL A 273 -23.84 7.99 -6.02
C VAL A 273 -22.76 8.05 -7.11
N ASP A 274 -21.50 7.81 -6.72
CA ASP A 274 -20.33 7.78 -7.59
C ASP A 274 -19.23 6.89 -6.99
N SER A 275 -18.10 6.78 -7.68
CA SER A 275 -16.96 5.97 -7.24
C SER A 275 -16.31 6.53 -5.96
N ILE A 276 -16.28 7.84 -5.78
CA ILE A 276 -15.67 8.48 -4.60
C ILE A 276 -16.51 8.22 -3.35
N SER A 277 -17.81 8.43 -3.44
CA SER A 277 -18.75 8.14 -2.35
C SER A 277 -18.74 6.64 -1.99
N ARG A 278 -18.59 5.77 -2.98
CA ARG A 278 -18.44 4.33 -2.74
C ARG A 278 -17.19 4.02 -1.92
N GLU A 279 -16.06 4.59 -2.26
CA GLU A 279 -14.81 4.43 -1.51
C GLU A 279 -14.95 4.99 -0.08
N GLN A 280 -15.64 6.13 0.08
CA GLN A 280 -15.89 6.71 1.40
C GLN A 280 -16.78 5.80 2.27
N TYR A 281 -17.85 5.23 1.72
CA TYR A 281 -18.69 4.29 2.47
C TYR A 281 -17.93 3.00 2.82
N LEU A 282 -17.03 2.52 1.96
CA LEU A 282 -16.15 1.40 2.28
C LEU A 282 -15.26 1.70 3.48
N ASP A 283 -14.68 2.89 3.56
CA ASP A 283 -13.86 3.30 4.72
C ASP A 283 -14.68 3.35 6.01
N LEU A 284 -15.88 3.92 5.93
CA LEU A 284 -16.79 4.02 7.08
C LEU A 284 -17.23 2.64 7.60
N VAL A 285 -17.54 1.71 6.69
CA VAL A 285 -17.96 0.35 7.06
C VAL A 285 -16.80 -0.48 7.62
N CYS A 286 -15.59 -0.28 7.08
CA CYS A 286 -14.40 -1.07 7.46
C CYS A 286 -13.58 -0.42 8.60
N ASN A 287 -13.97 0.74 9.09
CA ASN A 287 -13.17 1.55 10.03
C ASN A 287 -11.72 1.71 9.57
N ARG A 288 -11.54 2.08 8.27
CA ARG A 288 -10.22 2.11 7.65
C ARG A 288 -9.35 3.20 8.29
N ALA A 289 -8.09 2.86 8.60
CA ALA A 289 -7.11 3.79 9.17
C ALA A 289 -5.99 4.18 8.19
N PHE A 290 -5.80 3.44 7.10
CA PHE A 290 -4.70 3.67 6.16
C PHE A 290 -5.13 3.41 4.72
N ARG A 291 -4.74 4.30 3.81
CA ARG A 291 -5.02 4.19 2.38
C ARG A 291 -3.75 4.19 1.55
N GLN A 292 -3.87 3.55 0.39
CA GLN A 292 -2.81 3.38 -0.60
C GLN A 292 -3.42 3.63 -1.98
N THR A 293 -3.63 4.90 -2.28
CA THR A 293 -4.41 5.34 -3.43
C THR A 293 -3.55 5.47 -4.68
N VAL A 294 -4.01 4.86 -5.77
CA VAL A 294 -3.42 5.00 -7.10
C VAL A 294 -4.18 6.06 -7.88
N LEU A 295 -3.42 7.02 -8.40
CA LEU A 295 -3.90 8.16 -9.18
C LEU A 295 -3.28 8.13 -10.58
N ARG A 296 -3.96 8.80 -11.53
CA ARG A 296 -3.42 9.15 -12.85
C ARG A 296 -3.77 10.59 -13.20
N ARG A 297 -3.23 11.11 -14.28
CA ARG A 297 -3.70 12.39 -14.84
C ARG A 297 -5.14 12.26 -15.34
N ALA A 298 -5.96 13.26 -15.02
CA ALA A 298 -7.33 13.35 -15.52
C ALA A 298 -7.37 13.56 -17.04
N GLY A 299 -8.41 13.05 -17.69
CA GLY A 299 -8.60 13.17 -19.14
C GLY A 299 -7.75 12.20 -19.96
N GLY A 300 -7.09 11.22 -19.34
CA GLY A 300 -6.47 10.09 -20.03
C GLY A 300 -7.49 9.25 -20.80
N LEU A 301 -7.00 8.22 -21.51
CA LEU A 301 -7.89 7.28 -22.20
C LEU A 301 -8.94 6.75 -21.22
N ALA A 302 -10.21 6.79 -21.63
CA ALA A 302 -11.31 6.32 -20.80
C ALA A 302 -11.06 4.86 -20.40
N ALA A 303 -11.33 4.55 -19.13
CA ALA A 303 -11.27 3.18 -18.64
C ALA A 303 -12.22 2.31 -19.49
N THR A 304 -11.68 1.26 -20.11
CA THR A 304 -12.48 0.36 -20.97
C THR A 304 -13.31 -0.63 -20.14
N GLY A 305 -13.23 -0.53 -18.81
CA GLY A 305 -13.83 -1.49 -17.89
C GLY A 305 -13.01 -2.78 -17.77
N ARG A 306 -13.43 -3.65 -16.86
CA ARG A 306 -12.81 -4.97 -16.70
C ARG A 306 -13.19 -5.85 -17.89
N SER A 307 -12.22 -6.30 -18.65
CA SER A 307 -12.44 -7.22 -19.75
C SER A 307 -11.69 -8.54 -19.53
N PRO A 308 -12.27 -9.68 -19.97
CA PRO A 308 -11.59 -10.97 -19.92
C PRO A 308 -10.26 -10.98 -20.67
N GLU A 309 -10.16 -10.23 -21.76
CA GLU A 309 -8.97 -10.14 -22.61
C GLU A 309 -7.79 -9.51 -21.84
N VAL A 310 -8.06 -8.48 -21.03
CA VAL A 310 -7.04 -7.88 -20.16
C VAL A 310 -6.55 -8.91 -19.14
N ILE A 311 -7.47 -9.63 -18.50
CA ILE A 311 -7.07 -10.68 -17.54
C ILE A 311 -6.25 -11.78 -18.22
N ALA A 312 -6.61 -12.17 -19.44
CA ALA A 312 -5.87 -13.16 -20.22
C ALA A 312 -4.47 -12.70 -20.66
N SER A 313 -4.20 -11.39 -20.70
CA SER A 313 -2.87 -10.85 -21.01
C SER A 313 -1.92 -10.82 -19.79
N LEU A 314 -2.42 -11.09 -18.59
CA LEU A 314 -1.63 -11.08 -17.35
C LEU A 314 -1.04 -12.46 -17.06
N SER A 315 0.11 -12.46 -16.40
CA SER A 315 0.65 -13.67 -15.78
C SER A 315 0.07 -13.85 -14.38
N VAL A 316 -0.27 -15.10 -14.03
CA VAL A 316 -0.94 -15.44 -12.77
C VAL A 316 -0.05 -16.34 -11.94
N ALA A 317 0.04 -16.06 -10.65
CA ALA A 317 0.71 -16.90 -9.66
C ALA A 317 -0.18 -17.10 -8.44
N THR A 318 0.13 -18.10 -7.61
CA THR A 318 -0.55 -18.31 -6.34
C THR A 318 0.44 -18.59 -5.21
N VAL A 319 0.10 -18.15 -4.02
CA VAL A 319 0.74 -18.58 -2.77
C VAL A 319 -0.12 -19.60 -2.02
N ALA A 320 -1.36 -19.84 -2.50
CA ALA A 320 -2.28 -20.77 -1.88
C ALA A 320 -1.82 -22.24 -2.11
N MET A 321 -2.10 -23.07 -1.12
CA MET A 321 -1.81 -24.51 -1.15
C MET A 321 -3.10 -25.26 -0.87
N PRO A 322 -3.33 -26.43 -1.49
CA PRO A 322 -4.46 -27.26 -1.11
C PRO A 322 -4.30 -27.74 0.36
N SER A 323 -5.39 -27.74 1.12
CA SER A 323 -5.38 -28.20 2.52
C SER A 323 -5.25 -29.72 2.64
N VAL A 324 -5.48 -30.45 1.54
CA VAL A 324 -5.34 -31.90 1.46
C VAL A 324 -4.38 -32.27 0.31
N PRO A 325 -3.57 -33.31 0.45
CA PRO A 325 -2.78 -33.83 -0.66
C PRO A 325 -3.68 -34.33 -1.79
N ASP A 326 -3.30 -34.07 -3.04
CA ASP A 326 -3.93 -34.59 -4.27
C ASP A 326 -5.47 -34.51 -4.28
N PRO A 327 -6.06 -33.31 -4.17
CA PRO A 327 -7.52 -33.17 -4.14
C PRO A 327 -8.12 -33.56 -5.49
N VAL A 328 -9.29 -34.21 -5.46
CA VAL A 328 -10.03 -34.55 -6.67
C VAL A 328 -10.57 -33.29 -7.33
N VAL A 329 -10.23 -33.10 -8.62
CA VAL A 329 -10.63 -31.90 -9.37
C VAL A 329 -11.89 -32.09 -10.21
N THR A 330 -12.26 -33.33 -10.52
CA THR A 330 -13.31 -33.65 -11.51
C THR A 330 -14.72 -33.80 -10.92
N ASP A 331 -14.82 -33.74 -9.59
CA ASP A 331 -16.11 -33.85 -8.87
C ASP A 331 -16.54 -32.51 -8.26
N ASP A 332 -17.72 -32.47 -7.63
CA ASP A 332 -18.25 -31.29 -6.94
C ASP A 332 -17.87 -31.20 -5.46
N SER A 333 -16.89 -32.00 -5.01
CA SER A 333 -16.36 -31.90 -3.66
C SER A 333 -15.72 -30.54 -3.41
N THR A 334 -15.91 -29.99 -2.22
CA THR A 334 -15.28 -28.72 -1.85
C THR A 334 -13.82 -28.95 -1.49
N VAL A 335 -12.92 -28.20 -2.10
CA VAL A 335 -11.49 -28.15 -1.76
C VAL A 335 -11.17 -26.80 -1.15
N GLU A 336 -10.47 -26.83 -0.03
CA GLU A 336 -9.94 -25.65 0.64
C GLU A 336 -8.49 -25.41 0.20
N PHE A 337 -8.19 -24.15 -0.10
CA PHE A 337 -6.84 -23.66 -0.38
C PHE A 337 -6.45 -22.64 0.70
N VAL A 338 -5.34 -22.89 1.36
CA VAL A 338 -4.86 -22.10 2.51
C VAL A 338 -3.65 -21.26 2.15
N ARG A 339 -3.56 -20.06 2.69
CA ARG A 339 -2.36 -19.22 2.58
C ARG A 339 -1.43 -19.50 3.76
N PRO A 340 -0.19 -19.98 3.56
CA PRO A 340 0.75 -20.24 4.63
C PRO A 340 0.99 -18.99 5.51
N GLY A 341 0.96 -19.17 6.82
CA GLY A 341 1.34 -18.13 7.79
C GLY A 341 0.34 -17.00 8.03
N LYS A 342 -0.84 -16.98 7.36
CA LYS A 342 -1.80 -15.86 7.49
C LYS A 342 -3.23 -16.27 7.87
N GLY A 343 -3.49 -17.54 8.13
CA GLY A 343 -4.82 -18.03 8.56
C GLY A 343 -5.98 -17.74 7.59
N SER A 344 -5.70 -17.28 6.38
CA SER A 344 -6.72 -17.04 5.35
C SER A 344 -6.84 -18.25 4.42
N SER A 345 -8.07 -18.63 4.12
CA SER A 345 -8.36 -19.70 3.18
C SER A 345 -9.47 -19.31 2.20
N ALA A 346 -9.54 -20.04 1.11
CA ALA A 346 -10.64 -19.96 0.13
C ALA A 346 -11.09 -21.38 -0.21
N THR A 347 -12.40 -21.59 -0.33
CA THR A 347 -12.98 -22.88 -0.70
C THR A 347 -13.64 -22.79 -2.06
N THR A 348 -13.55 -23.87 -2.84
CA THR A 348 -14.23 -23.99 -4.11
C THR A 348 -14.63 -25.44 -4.39
N ASN A 349 -15.79 -25.63 -4.99
CA ASN A 349 -16.25 -26.91 -5.52
C ASN A 349 -16.26 -26.96 -7.06
N ARG A 350 -15.83 -25.85 -7.71
CA ARG A 350 -15.83 -25.75 -9.17
C ARG A 350 -14.61 -26.46 -9.77
N PRO A 351 -14.77 -27.51 -10.60
CA PRO A 351 -13.65 -28.27 -11.18
C PRO A 351 -12.58 -27.41 -11.86
N VAL A 352 -13.00 -26.46 -12.70
CA VAL A 352 -12.08 -25.56 -13.41
C VAL A 352 -11.25 -24.71 -12.45
N VAL A 353 -11.86 -24.22 -11.37
CA VAL A 353 -11.14 -23.39 -10.38
C VAL A 353 -10.17 -24.24 -9.55
N LYS A 354 -10.58 -25.47 -9.17
CA LYS A 354 -9.69 -26.42 -8.50
C LYS A 354 -8.46 -26.75 -9.36
N ALA A 355 -8.69 -27.08 -10.64
CA ALA A 355 -7.64 -27.40 -11.60
C ALA A 355 -6.68 -26.22 -11.80
N ALA A 356 -7.21 -24.99 -11.94
CA ALA A 356 -6.40 -23.78 -12.09
C ALA A 356 -5.51 -23.51 -10.86
N LEU A 357 -6.09 -23.57 -9.66
CA LEU A 357 -5.32 -23.35 -8.42
C LEU A 357 -4.24 -24.42 -8.21
N LEU A 358 -4.49 -25.68 -8.56
CA LEU A 358 -3.48 -26.74 -8.50
C LEU A 358 -2.38 -26.56 -9.54
N THR A 359 -2.73 -26.18 -10.76
CA THR A 359 -1.75 -25.89 -11.81
C THR A 359 -0.80 -24.76 -11.39
N LEU A 360 -1.36 -23.69 -10.83
CA LEU A 360 -0.56 -22.58 -10.27
C LEU A 360 0.26 -23.03 -9.06
N TYR A 361 -0.31 -23.85 -8.18
CA TYR A 361 0.41 -24.39 -7.01
C TYR A 361 1.67 -25.17 -7.40
N GLU A 362 1.58 -26.03 -8.40
CA GLU A 362 2.73 -26.82 -8.88
C GLU A 362 3.75 -25.97 -9.65
N ALA A 363 3.31 -24.92 -10.33
CA ALA A 363 4.21 -24.03 -11.05
C ALA A 363 5.06 -23.14 -10.13
N ARG A 364 4.71 -23.04 -8.85
CA ARG A 364 5.41 -22.15 -7.91
C ARG A 364 6.93 -22.34 -7.91
N PRO A 365 7.71 -21.28 -7.77
CA PRO A 365 7.29 -19.86 -7.56
C PRO A 365 6.96 -19.09 -8.85
N ARG A 366 6.94 -19.75 -10.01
CA ARG A 366 6.73 -19.13 -11.32
C ARG A 366 5.26 -18.69 -11.49
N ALA A 367 5.08 -17.52 -12.14
CA ALA A 367 3.81 -17.15 -12.73
C ALA A 367 3.62 -17.88 -14.09
N LEU A 368 2.36 -18.12 -14.45
CA LEU A 368 1.96 -18.68 -15.74
C LEU A 368 1.19 -17.64 -16.53
N ASP A 369 1.45 -17.52 -17.82
CA ASP A 369 0.53 -16.86 -18.75
C ASP A 369 -0.79 -17.63 -18.84
N PHE A 370 -1.82 -16.98 -19.41
CA PHE A 370 -3.15 -17.58 -19.47
C PHE A 370 -3.19 -18.87 -20.30
N GLU A 371 -2.45 -18.95 -21.41
CA GLU A 371 -2.43 -20.12 -22.29
C GLU A 371 -1.81 -21.33 -21.57
N SER A 372 -0.67 -21.13 -20.92
CA SER A 372 0.00 -22.16 -20.12
C SER A 372 -0.88 -22.64 -18.95
N LEU A 373 -1.54 -21.69 -18.25
CA LEU A 373 -2.45 -22.02 -17.18
C LEU A 373 -3.64 -22.83 -17.70
N TRP A 374 -4.26 -22.39 -18.81
CA TRP A 374 -5.41 -23.06 -19.40
C TRP A 374 -5.07 -24.46 -19.92
N ALA A 375 -3.92 -24.63 -20.54
CA ALA A 375 -3.45 -25.96 -20.96
C ALA A 375 -3.34 -26.93 -19.78
N GLY A 376 -2.78 -26.49 -18.65
CA GLY A 376 -2.70 -27.29 -17.42
C GLY A 376 -4.08 -27.59 -16.80
N VAL A 377 -5.04 -26.67 -16.91
CA VAL A 377 -6.43 -26.89 -16.49
C VAL A 377 -7.10 -27.97 -17.34
N VAL A 378 -6.97 -27.88 -18.66
CA VAL A 378 -7.56 -28.85 -19.60
C VAL A 378 -6.99 -30.25 -19.39
N ASP A 379 -5.67 -30.36 -19.22
CA ASP A 379 -5.01 -31.64 -18.93
C ASP A 379 -5.56 -32.30 -17.67
N ARG A 380 -5.69 -31.56 -16.58
CA ARG A 380 -6.26 -32.04 -15.29
C ARG A 380 -7.71 -32.45 -15.36
N LEU A 381 -8.49 -31.86 -16.23
CA LEU A 381 -9.89 -32.18 -16.42
C LEU A 381 -10.13 -33.31 -17.42
N GLY A 382 -9.07 -33.88 -18.05
CA GLY A 382 -9.13 -35.05 -18.92
C GLY A 382 -9.30 -34.71 -20.39
N GLY A 383 -8.82 -33.54 -20.84
CA GLY A 383 -8.73 -33.17 -22.26
C GLY A 383 -9.80 -32.19 -22.75
N PRO A 384 -9.77 -31.81 -24.05
CA PRO A 384 -10.53 -30.67 -24.58
C PRO A 384 -12.04 -30.84 -24.67
N ASP A 385 -12.60 -32.01 -24.37
CA ASP A 385 -14.01 -32.34 -24.54
C ASP A 385 -14.85 -32.25 -23.24
N ARG A 386 -14.32 -31.65 -22.16
CA ARG A 386 -15.13 -31.43 -20.94
C ARG A 386 -15.27 -29.93 -20.65
N PRO A 387 -16.55 -29.46 -20.52
CA PRO A 387 -16.87 -28.06 -20.28
C PRO A 387 -16.43 -27.55 -18.90
#